data_4fc7a7f27872a46350e5549bdf6867d0
#
_entry.id   4fc7a7f27872a46350e5549bdf6867d0
#
_cell.length_a   1.000
_cell.length_b   1.000
_cell.length_c   1.000
_cell.angle_alpha   90.00
_cell.angle_beta   90.00
_cell.angle_gamma   90.00
#
_symmetry.space_group_name_H-M   'P 1'
#
loop_
_entity.id
_entity.type
_entity.pdbx_description
1 polymer ?
#
loop_
_entity_poly.entity_id
_entity_poly.type
_entity_poly.pdbx_seq_one_letter_code
_entity_poly.pdbx_strand_id
1 'polypeptide(L)'
;RKDIKTDGRHAKVEFTKDWVSDSERRDFTINAISCDFKGNLYDYHKGLQDLKKGKIKFIGDPKKRIREDFLRILRFFRFYAYYGKNIITKSDLKIFKNQILNLKKLSSERVYSEFKKILTSENPYKTLNLMKFSGVLNYIIFSSKNLEKIKLINKFDKINYLIDFITRLAILIDKKFLLRV
;
A
#
# COMPACT_ATOMS: atom_id res chain seq x y z
N ARG A 1 -9.39 -17.83 -9.88
CA ARG A 1 -10.21 -16.76 -10.45
C ARG A 1 -9.47 -16.11 -11.60
N LYS A 2 -10.09 -16.00 -12.77
CA LYS A 2 -9.56 -15.33 -13.95
C LYS A 2 -10.38 -14.05 -14.19
N ASP A 3 -9.74 -12.91 -14.25
CA ASP A 3 -10.42 -11.64 -14.52
C ASP A 3 -10.52 -11.46 -16.04
N ILE A 4 -11.75 -11.50 -16.60
CA ILE A 4 -12.02 -11.40 -18.04
C ILE A 4 -11.99 -9.92 -18.45
N LYS A 5 -12.63 -9.06 -17.64
CA LYS A 5 -12.69 -7.59 -17.82
C LYS A 5 -12.73 -6.93 -16.45
N THR A 6 -11.90 -5.92 -16.23
CA THR A 6 -11.88 -5.18 -14.98
C THR A 6 -11.72 -3.69 -15.23
N ASP A 7 -12.41 -2.87 -14.44
CA ASP A 7 -12.24 -1.41 -14.36
C ASP A 7 -11.50 -1.00 -13.06
N GLY A 8 -10.91 -1.97 -12.36
CA GLY A 8 -10.25 -1.78 -11.06
C GLY A 8 -11.21 -1.86 -9.86
N ARG A 9 -12.51 -1.72 -10.08
CA ARG A 9 -13.55 -1.82 -9.03
C ARG A 9 -14.42 -3.06 -9.21
N HIS A 10 -14.84 -3.33 -10.43
CA HIS A 10 -15.66 -4.49 -10.78
C HIS A 10 -14.91 -5.35 -11.77
N ALA A 11 -14.96 -6.65 -11.59
CA ALA A 11 -14.40 -7.61 -12.51
C ALA A 11 -15.42 -8.66 -12.89
N LYS A 12 -15.61 -8.87 -14.21
CA LYS A 12 -16.27 -10.09 -14.67
C LYS A 12 -15.27 -11.22 -14.50
N VAL A 13 -15.61 -12.15 -13.63
CA VAL A 13 -14.68 -13.20 -13.20
C VAL A 13 -15.14 -14.56 -13.64
N GLU A 14 -14.18 -15.41 -13.96
CA GLU A 14 -14.34 -16.83 -14.17
C GLU A 14 -13.53 -17.58 -13.11
N PHE A 15 -14.12 -18.58 -12.47
CA PHE A 15 -13.40 -19.38 -11.50
C PHE A 15 -12.47 -20.35 -12.22
N THR A 16 -11.21 -20.37 -11.80
CA THR A 16 -10.21 -21.34 -12.28
C THR A 16 -9.74 -22.21 -11.13
N LYS A 17 -9.39 -23.45 -11.44
CA LYS A 17 -8.67 -24.35 -10.52
C LYS A 17 -7.15 -24.18 -10.62
N ASP A 18 -6.68 -23.33 -11.55
CA ASP A 18 -5.27 -23.06 -11.75
C ASP A 18 -4.76 -22.01 -10.77
N TRP A 19 -3.99 -22.46 -9.80
CA TRP A 19 -3.38 -21.63 -8.76
C TRP A 19 -2.29 -20.70 -9.30
N VAL A 20 -1.61 -21.08 -10.37
CA VAL A 20 -0.59 -20.25 -11.02
C VAL A 20 -1.25 -19.01 -11.61
N SER A 21 -2.28 -19.20 -12.44
CA SER A 21 -3.06 -18.09 -13.00
C SER A 21 -3.70 -17.19 -11.94
N ASP A 22 -4.16 -17.75 -10.81
CA ASP A 22 -4.68 -16.94 -9.70
C ASP A 22 -3.58 -16.10 -9.06
N SER A 23 -2.37 -16.63 -8.93
CA SER A 23 -1.24 -15.93 -8.35
C SER A 23 -0.72 -14.79 -9.25
N GLU A 24 -0.70 -14.98 -10.57
CA GLU A 24 -0.22 -14.01 -11.56
C GLU A 24 -1.04 -12.71 -11.60
N ARG A 25 -2.35 -12.77 -11.33
CA ARG A 25 -3.20 -11.57 -11.31
C ARG A 25 -3.03 -10.73 -10.05
N ARG A 26 -2.39 -11.25 -9.01
CA ARG A 26 -2.17 -10.53 -7.75
C ARG A 26 -1.14 -9.42 -7.94
N ASP A 27 -1.12 -8.46 -7.02
CA ASP A 27 -0.29 -7.26 -7.13
C ASP A 27 1.18 -7.52 -6.73
N PHE A 28 1.42 -8.19 -5.60
CA PHE A 28 2.75 -8.37 -5.03
C PHE A 28 3.08 -9.83 -4.79
N THR A 29 4.39 -10.18 -4.87
CA THR A 29 4.88 -11.53 -4.63
C THR A 29 4.47 -12.07 -3.27
N ILE A 30 4.59 -11.24 -2.20
CA ILE A 30 4.21 -11.59 -0.84
C ILE A 30 2.70 -11.81 -0.65
N ASN A 31 1.87 -11.25 -1.54
CA ASN A 31 0.41 -11.40 -1.50
C ASN A 31 -0.10 -12.52 -2.42
N ALA A 32 0.80 -13.27 -3.04
CA ALA A 32 0.49 -14.35 -3.95
C ALA A 32 0.83 -15.74 -3.38
N ILE A 33 1.25 -15.81 -2.14
CA ILE A 33 1.46 -17.05 -1.41
C ILE A 33 0.09 -17.63 -1.08
N SER A 34 -0.09 -18.91 -1.33
CA SER A 34 -1.30 -19.66 -1.01
C SER A 34 -0.98 -20.82 -0.09
N CYS A 35 -1.98 -21.27 0.68
CA CYS A 35 -1.87 -22.41 1.58
C CYS A 35 -3.07 -23.32 1.37
N ASP A 36 -2.87 -24.64 1.36
CA ASP A 36 -3.96 -25.61 1.38
C ASP A 36 -4.40 -25.91 2.82
N PHE A 37 -5.47 -26.70 2.95
CA PHE A 37 -6.02 -27.11 4.25
C PHE A 37 -5.08 -28.03 5.07
N LYS A 38 -4.03 -28.57 4.44
CA LYS A 38 -3.00 -29.38 5.09
C LYS A 38 -1.79 -28.56 5.56
N GLY A 39 -1.80 -27.25 5.25
CA GLY A 39 -0.70 -26.34 5.59
C GLY A 39 0.43 -26.29 4.56
N ASN A 40 0.28 -26.94 3.40
CA ASN A 40 1.28 -26.85 2.32
C ASN A 40 1.25 -25.47 1.68
N LEU A 41 2.41 -24.83 1.55
CA LEU A 41 2.56 -23.50 0.95
C LEU A 41 2.89 -23.60 -0.54
N TYR A 42 2.20 -22.77 -1.33
CA TYR A 42 2.41 -22.62 -2.76
C TYR A 42 2.87 -21.21 -3.06
N ASP A 43 4.11 -21.07 -3.53
CA ASP A 43 4.79 -19.80 -3.77
C ASP A 43 5.44 -19.76 -5.16
N TYR A 44 4.67 -19.39 -6.17
CA TYR A 44 5.11 -19.34 -7.57
C TYR A 44 5.99 -18.15 -7.91
N HIS A 45 6.02 -17.13 -7.05
CA HIS A 45 6.71 -15.84 -7.30
C HIS A 45 7.84 -15.54 -6.33
N LYS A 46 8.27 -16.51 -5.51
CA LYS A 46 9.29 -16.34 -4.46
C LYS A 46 8.90 -15.30 -3.39
N GLY A 47 7.59 -15.22 -3.10
CA GLY A 47 7.04 -14.28 -2.13
C GLY A 47 7.56 -14.52 -0.70
N LEU A 48 7.77 -15.78 -0.29
CA LEU A 48 8.36 -16.12 1.00
C LEU A 48 9.78 -15.56 1.15
N GLN A 49 10.58 -15.61 0.06
CA GLN A 49 11.92 -15.05 0.06
C GLN A 49 11.87 -13.52 0.17
N ASP A 50 10.97 -12.88 -0.59
CA ASP A 50 10.78 -11.43 -0.55
C ASP A 50 10.25 -10.98 0.83
N LEU A 51 9.33 -11.73 1.44
CA LEU A 51 8.82 -11.48 2.78
C LEU A 51 9.92 -11.55 3.85
N LYS A 52 10.75 -12.60 3.83
CA LYS A 52 11.90 -12.74 4.74
C LYS A 52 12.87 -11.56 4.64
N LYS A 53 13.10 -11.08 3.41
CA LYS A 53 13.96 -9.91 3.13
C LYS A 53 13.25 -8.57 3.40
N GLY A 54 11.95 -8.56 3.68
CA GLY A 54 11.15 -7.34 3.81
C GLY A 54 11.05 -6.55 2.51
N LYS A 55 11.04 -7.23 1.36
CA LYS A 55 10.98 -6.62 0.03
C LYS A 55 9.55 -6.66 -0.51
N ILE A 56 9.01 -5.50 -0.88
CA ILE A 56 7.72 -5.42 -1.55
C ILE A 56 7.97 -5.34 -3.06
N LYS A 57 7.64 -6.41 -3.76
CA LYS A 57 7.91 -6.55 -5.20
C LYS A 57 6.62 -6.82 -5.96
N PHE A 58 6.40 -6.08 -7.05
CA PHE A 58 5.30 -6.34 -7.97
C PHE A 58 5.51 -7.66 -8.73
N ILE A 59 4.42 -8.36 -9.01
CA ILE A 59 4.40 -9.47 -9.96
C ILE A 59 4.33 -8.87 -11.36
N GLY A 60 5.32 -9.17 -12.20
CA GLY A 60 5.45 -8.59 -13.53
C GLY A 60 5.98 -7.15 -13.54
N ASP A 61 5.66 -6.39 -14.59
CA ASP A 61 6.11 -5.01 -14.75
C ASP A 61 5.32 -4.04 -13.86
N PRO A 62 5.99 -3.29 -12.95
CA PRO A 62 5.32 -2.38 -12.03
C PRO A 62 4.50 -1.29 -12.72
N LYS A 63 4.99 -0.75 -13.86
CA LYS A 63 4.29 0.31 -14.58
C LYS A 63 2.99 -0.20 -15.18
N LYS A 64 3.01 -1.42 -15.76
CA LYS A 64 1.82 -2.07 -16.28
C LYS A 64 0.82 -2.35 -15.16
N ARG A 65 1.28 -2.92 -14.05
CA ARG A 65 0.44 -3.27 -12.90
C ARG A 65 -0.23 -2.05 -12.27
N ILE A 66 0.47 -0.92 -12.17
CA ILE A 66 -0.10 0.32 -11.66
C ILE A 66 -1.14 0.91 -12.62
N ARG A 67 -0.92 0.81 -13.94
CA ARG A 67 -1.90 1.29 -14.93
C ARG A 67 -3.20 0.49 -14.94
N GLU A 68 -3.15 -0.79 -14.61
CA GLU A 68 -4.35 -1.65 -14.46
C GLU A 68 -5.22 -1.20 -13.27
N ASP A 69 -4.61 -0.79 -12.15
CA ASP A 69 -5.31 -0.24 -10.98
C ASP A 69 -4.35 0.68 -10.19
N PHE A 70 -4.64 1.98 -10.23
CA PHE A 70 -3.82 3.00 -9.54
C PHE A 70 -3.84 2.85 -8.02
N LEU A 71 -4.81 2.15 -7.43
CA LEU A 71 -4.82 1.85 -5.99
C LEU A 71 -3.60 1.03 -5.57
N ARG A 72 -2.98 0.30 -6.48
CA ARG A 72 -1.75 -0.48 -6.20
C ARG A 72 -0.60 0.39 -5.71
N ILE A 73 -0.60 1.69 -5.98
CA ILE A 73 0.35 2.64 -5.39
C ILE A 73 0.16 2.70 -3.87
N LEU A 74 -1.07 2.90 -3.41
CA LEU A 74 -1.38 2.96 -1.97
C LEU A 74 -1.20 1.59 -1.31
N ARG A 75 -1.60 0.53 -2.00
CA ARG A 75 -1.38 -0.85 -1.55
C ARG A 75 0.10 -1.16 -1.37
N PHE A 76 0.98 -0.68 -2.27
CA PHE A 76 2.43 -0.81 -2.11
C PHE A 76 2.90 -0.19 -0.78
N PHE A 77 2.49 1.04 -0.49
CA PHE A 77 2.86 1.72 0.76
C PHE A 77 2.26 1.02 1.98
N ARG A 78 1.02 0.50 1.88
CA ARG A 78 0.45 -0.31 2.95
C ARG A 78 1.26 -1.57 3.22
N PHE A 79 1.57 -2.37 2.22
CA PHE A 79 2.40 -3.57 2.40
C PHE A 79 3.78 -3.21 2.94
N TYR A 80 4.35 -2.09 2.49
CA TYR A 80 5.61 -1.61 3.01
C TYR A 80 5.53 -1.19 4.48
N ALA A 81 4.43 -0.63 4.93
CA ALA A 81 4.22 -0.24 6.32
C ALA A 81 4.25 -1.44 7.28
N TYR A 82 3.76 -2.61 6.82
CA TYR A 82 3.68 -3.82 7.64
C TYR A 82 4.90 -4.75 7.48
N TYR A 83 5.46 -4.85 6.29
CA TYR A 83 6.46 -5.87 5.96
C TYR A 83 7.76 -5.31 5.41
N GLY A 84 7.80 -4.04 5.04
CA GLY A 84 8.94 -3.42 4.38
C GLY A 84 10.11 -3.16 5.32
N LYS A 85 11.27 -3.79 5.04
CA LYS A 85 12.52 -3.58 5.77
C LYS A 85 13.59 -2.93 4.88
N ASN A 86 13.54 -3.17 3.58
CA ASN A 86 14.53 -2.69 2.62
C ASN A 86 14.37 -1.20 2.33
N ILE A 87 15.48 -0.59 1.91
CA ILE A 87 15.50 0.77 1.39
C ILE A 87 14.85 0.76 0.00
N ILE A 88 13.85 1.60 -0.20
CA ILE A 88 13.26 1.86 -1.51
C ILE A 88 14.14 2.88 -2.23
N THR A 89 14.55 2.58 -3.44
CA THR A 89 15.41 3.46 -4.22
C THR A 89 14.64 4.66 -4.78
N LYS A 90 15.35 5.73 -5.14
CA LYS A 90 14.74 6.89 -5.82
C LYS A 90 14.10 6.51 -7.16
N SER A 91 14.67 5.50 -7.86
CA SER A 91 14.10 4.98 -9.12
C SER A 91 12.76 4.30 -8.90
N ASP A 92 12.61 3.51 -7.81
CA ASP A 92 11.34 2.88 -7.48
C ASP A 92 10.26 3.93 -7.17
N LEU A 93 10.61 4.95 -6.38
CA LEU A 93 9.69 6.05 -6.05
C LEU A 93 9.30 6.90 -7.27
N LYS A 94 10.17 7.02 -8.28
CA LYS A 94 9.89 7.74 -9.52
C LYS A 94 8.71 7.13 -10.31
N ILE A 95 8.55 5.81 -10.23
CA ILE A 95 7.41 5.12 -10.88
C ILE A 95 6.09 5.63 -10.31
N PHE A 96 6.00 5.80 -8.99
CA PHE A 96 4.80 6.32 -8.33
C PHE A 96 4.57 7.79 -8.67
N LYS A 97 5.64 8.61 -8.60
CA LYS A 97 5.57 10.04 -8.90
C LYS A 97 4.94 10.32 -10.27
N ASN A 98 5.29 9.53 -11.28
CA ASN A 98 4.78 9.70 -12.65
C ASN A 98 3.29 9.32 -12.79
N GLN A 99 2.67 8.70 -11.79
CA GLN A 99 1.29 8.24 -11.82
C GLN A 99 0.37 8.95 -10.82
N ILE A 100 0.89 9.93 -10.08
CA ILE A 100 0.15 10.62 -9.00
C ILE A 100 -1.18 11.19 -9.50
N LEU A 101 -1.18 11.87 -10.64
CA LEU A 101 -2.38 12.51 -11.19
C LEU A 101 -3.51 11.51 -11.50
N ASN A 102 -3.16 10.24 -11.71
CA ASN A 102 -4.14 9.19 -11.95
C ASN A 102 -4.84 8.71 -10.67
N LEU A 103 -4.34 9.06 -9.48
CA LEU A 103 -5.01 8.75 -8.22
C LEU A 103 -6.39 9.42 -8.13
N LYS A 104 -6.61 10.53 -8.85
CA LYS A 104 -7.94 11.19 -8.96
C LYS A 104 -9.05 10.29 -9.54
N LYS A 105 -8.67 9.20 -10.23
CA LYS A 105 -9.62 8.22 -10.78
C LYS A 105 -10.14 7.23 -9.73
N LEU A 106 -9.54 7.22 -8.54
CA LEU A 106 -9.95 6.34 -7.45
C LEU A 106 -11.09 6.96 -6.66
N SER A 107 -11.97 6.11 -6.15
CA SER A 107 -12.98 6.59 -5.21
C SER A 107 -12.35 6.91 -3.84
N SER A 108 -12.92 7.89 -3.16
CA SER A 108 -12.46 8.38 -1.86
C SER A 108 -12.40 7.25 -0.81
N GLU A 109 -13.39 6.35 -0.83
CA GLU A 109 -13.50 5.24 0.11
C GLU A 109 -12.33 4.26 -0.06
N ARG A 110 -11.91 3.99 -1.32
CA ARG A 110 -10.78 3.12 -1.59
C ARG A 110 -9.47 3.74 -1.10
N VAL A 111 -9.28 5.03 -1.37
CA VAL A 111 -8.11 5.80 -0.90
C VAL A 111 -8.08 5.83 0.62
N TYR A 112 -9.20 6.19 1.25
CA TYR A 112 -9.36 6.23 2.70
C TYR A 112 -9.05 4.88 3.35
N SER A 113 -9.60 3.79 2.83
CA SER A 113 -9.39 2.44 3.36
C SER A 113 -7.92 2.03 3.39
N GLU A 114 -7.18 2.28 2.31
CA GLU A 114 -5.75 1.98 2.25
C GLU A 114 -4.93 2.93 3.13
N PHE A 115 -5.25 4.23 3.12
CA PHE A 115 -4.54 5.23 3.93
C PHE A 115 -4.76 5.00 5.43
N LYS A 116 -5.97 4.64 5.85
CA LYS A 116 -6.27 4.24 7.23
C LYS A 116 -5.34 3.11 7.68
N LYS A 117 -5.19 2.03 6.88
CA LYS A 117 -4.32 0.91 7.20
C LYS A 117 -2.85 1.32 7.30
N ILE A 118 -2.39 2.25 6.43
CA ILE A 118 -1.02 2.78 6.53
C ILE A 118 -0.84 3.53 7.85
N LEU A 119 -1.77 4.41 8.18
CA LEU A 119 -1.67 5.29 9.34
C LEU A 119 -1.79 4.53 10.68
N THR A 120 -2.50 3.39 10.69
CA THR A 120 -2.65 2.52 11.87
C THR A 120 -1.56 1.44 11.99
N SER A 121 -0.59 1.38 11.07
CA SER A 121 0.55 0.48 11.20
C SER A 121 1.41 0.85 12.42
N GLU A 122 2.23 -0.09 12.88
CA GLU A 122 3.09 0.07 14.06
C GLU A 122 4.02 1.29 13.96
N ASN A 123 4.62 1.52 12.79
CA ASN A 123 5.47 2.68 12.54
C ASN A 123 5.13 3.37 11.23
N PRO A 124 4.05 4.17 11.18
CA PRO A 124 3.62 4.82 9.94
C PRO A 124 4.60 5.91 9.45
N TYR A 125 5.40 6.51 10.34
CA TYR A 125 6.31 7.61 10.00
C TYR A 125 7.23 7.27 8.81
N LYS A 126 7.88 6.10 8.86
CA LYS A 126 8.80 5.65 7.80
C LYS A 126 8.10 5.61 6.44
N THR A 127 6.91 5.03 6.40
CA THR A 127 6.13 4.89 5.17
C THR A 127 5.59 6.24 4.69
N LEU A 128 5.06 7.05 5.59
CA LEU A 128 4.55 8.39 5.25
C LEU A 128 5.67 9.30 4.70
N ASN A 129 6.89 9.16 5.21
CA ASN A 129 8.03 9.89 4.68
C ASN A 129 8.36 9.48 3.23
N LEU A 130 8.33 8.19 2.92
CA LEU A 130 8.48 7.70 1.54
C LEU A 130 7.34 8.18 0.62
N MET A 131 6.10 8.18 1.11
CA MET A 131 4.95 8.74 0.41
C MET A 131 5.12 10.25 0.15
N LYS A 132 5.70 10.99 1.09
CA LYS A 132 6.04 12.41 0.92
C LYS A 132 7.08 12.59 -0.19
N PHE A 133 8.18 11.81 -0.16
CA PHE A 133 9.22 11.87 -1.20
C PHE A 133 8.71 11.53 -2.60
N SER A 134 7.78 10.60 -2.70
CA SER A 134 7.14 10.26 -3.99
C SER A 134 6.07 11.27 -4.42
N GLY A 135 5.66 12.20 -3.54
CA GLY A 135 4.57 13.14 -3.74
C GLY A 135 3.17 12.57 -3.48
N VAL A 136 3.05 11.27 -3.24
CA VAL A 136 1.75 10.59 -3.02
C VAL A 136 1.06 11.13 -1.76
N LEU A 137 1.81 11.39 -0.68
CA LEU A 137 1.23 11.92 0.54
C LEU A 137 0.57 13.28 0.32
N ASN A 138 1.26 14.19 -0.36
CA ASN A 138 0.75 15.55 -0.62
C ASN A 138 -0.45 15.56 -1.58
N TYR A 139 -0.64 14.47 -2.34
CA TYR A 139 -1.84 14.30 -3.15
C TYR A 139 -3.05 13.88 -2.30
N ILE A 140 -2.86 13.02 -1.29
CA ILE A 140 -3.92 12.54 -0.41
C ILE A 140 -4.31 13.58 0.62
N ILE A 141 -3.29 14.25 1.21
CA ILE A 141 -3.46 15.31 2.21
C ILE A 141 -2.74 16.57 1.75
N PHE A 142 -3.36 17.73 1.91
CA PHE A 142 -2.80 19.01 1.40
C PHE A 142 -1.49 19.44 2.05
N SER A 143 -1.22 18.99 3.26
CA SER A 143 -0.04 19.40 4.02
C SER A 143 0.55 18.22 4.77
N SER A 144 1.86 18.04 4.62
CA SER A 144 2.65 17.04 5.36
C SER A 144 3.60 17.71 6.36
N LYS A 145 3.31 18.96 6.78
CA LYS A 145 4.16 19.74 7.70
C LYS A 145 4.33 19.05 9.06
N ASN A 146 3.29 18.40 9.53
CA ASN A 146 3.25 17.77 10.85
C ASN A 146 3.76 16.31 10.87
N LEU A 147 4.43 15.85 9.82
CA LEU A 147 4.91 14.48 9.74
C LEU A 147 5.84 14.09 10.91
N GLU A 148 6.68 15.01 11.35
CA GLU A 148 7.57 14.79 12.52
C GLU A 148 6.80 14.53 13.81
N LYS A 149 5.60 15.10 13.98
CA LYS A 149 4.75 14.83 15.14
C LYS A 149 4.29 13.37 15.19
N ILE A 150 4.08 12.73 14.03
CA ILE A 150 3.78 11.29 13.96
C ILE A 150 4.92 10.44 14.52
N LYS A 151 6.18 10.85 14.26
CA LYS A 151 7.34 10.17 14.83
C LYS A 151 7.38 10.26 16.35
N LEU A 152 7.00 11.40 16.92
CA LEU A 152 6.93 11.59 18.37
C LEU A 152 5.85 10.70 19.00
N ILE A 153 4.68 10.66 18.37
CA ILE A 153 3.54 9.88 18.88
C ILE A 153 3.84 8.38 18.92
N ASN A 154 4.56 7.85 17.94
CA ASN A 154 4.96 6.45 17.95
C ASN A 154 5.80 6.06 19.17
N LYS A 155 6.40 7.03 19.88
CA LYS A 155 7.06 6.77 21.16
C LYS A 155 6.04 6.52 22.28
N PHE A 156 4.88 7.17 22.23
CA PHE A 156 3.80 6.99 23.20
C PHE A 156 3.05 5.69 22.98
N ASP A 157 2.88 5.22 21.74
CA ASP A 157 2.30 3.90 21.45
C ASP A 157 3.06 2.76 22.15
N LYS A 158 4.38 2.91 22.29
CA LYS A 158 5.24 1.94 23.00
C LYS A 158 5.04 1.93 24.53
N ILE A 159 4.33 2.91 25.07
CA ILE A 159 4.05 3.05 26.52
C ILE A 159 2.57 2.68 26.78
N ASN A 160 2.00 1.74 26.02
CA ASN A 160 0.62 1.23 26.15
C ASN A 160 -0.52 2.24 25.87
N TYR A 161 -0.26 3.36 25.20
CA TYR A 161 -1.29 4.24 24.69
C TYR A 161 -1.57 3.90 23.21
N LEU A 162 -2.61 3.10 22.96
CA LEU A 162 -3.11 2.84 21.61
C LEU A 162 -3.66 4.15 21.02
N ILE A 163 -2.86 4.82 20.19
CA ILE A 163 -3.29 6.03 19.49
C ILE A 163 -4.06 5.60 18.25
N ASP A 164 -5.32 5.96 18.20
CA ASP A 164 -6.23 5.58 17.12
C ASP A 164 -5.94 6.32 15.80
N PHE A 165 -6.63 5.88 14.77
CA PHE A 165 -6.50 6.48 13.43
C PHE A 165 -6.87 7.96 13.41
N ILE A 166 -7.95 8.35 14.11
CA ILE A 166 -8.46 9.73 14.09
C ILE A 166 -7.46 10.68 14.71
N THR A 167 -6.88 10.29 15.83
CA THR A 167 -5.85 11.07 16.51
C THR A 167 -4.61 11.25 15.62
N ARG A 168 -4.13 10.18 14.99
CA ARG A 168 -2.99 10.25 14.07
C ARG A 168 -3.30 11.11 12.85
N LEU A 169 -4.52 11.02 12.32
CA LEU A 169 -4.98 11.82 11.20
C LEU A 169 -5.07 13.30 11.59
N ALA A 170 -5.69 13.61 12.73
CA ALA A 170 -5.82 14.98 13.23
C ALA A 170 -4.47 15.67 13.43
N ILE A 171 -3.46 14.92 13.87
CA ILE A 171 -2.10 15.44 14.03
C ILE A 171 -1.42 15.70 12.69
N LEU A 172 -1.66 14.83 11.71
CA LEU A 172 -1.06 14.94 10.39
C LEU A 172 -1.65 16.11 9.58
N ILE A 173 -2.95 16.38 9.76
CA ILE A 173 -3.67 17.44 9.06
C ILE A 173 -3.55 18.74 9.85
N ASP A 174 -3.14 19.84 9.20
CA ASP A 174 -3.18 21.16 9.79
C ASP A 174 -4.64 21.66 9.86
N LYS A 175 -5.03 22.36 10.95
CA LYS A 175 -6.42 22.84 11.21
C LYS A 175 -7.08 23.61 10.05
N LYS A 176 -6.28 24.09 9.07
CA LYS A 176 -6.76 24.87 7.91
C LYS A 176 -7.17 24.04 6.70
N PHE A 177 -6.96 22.72 6.71
CA PHE A 177 -7.14 21.90 5.50
C PHE A 177 -7.91 20.63 5.81
N LEU A 178 -9.16 20.60 5.36
CA LEU A 178 -9.95 19.37 5.26
C LEU A 178 -9.35 18.45 4.19
N LEU A 179 -9.53 17.15 4.37
CA LEU A 179 -9.17 16.13 3.38
C LEU A 179 -9.77 16.50 2.00
N ARG A 180 -9.01 16.34 0.94
CA ARG A 180 -9.56 16.20 -0.41
C ARG A 180 -10.25 14.83 -0.50
N VAL A 181 -11.48 14.78 -0.06
CA VAL A 181 -12.36 13.64 -0.25
C VAL A 181 -13.27 13.92 -1.44
#